data_29dd0afdd8d24039e101ce2c69409e34
#
_entry.id   29dd0afdd8d24039e101ce2c69409e34
#
_cell.length_a   1.000
_cell.length_b   1.000
_cell.length_c   1.000
_cell.angle_alpha   90.00
_cell.angle_beta   90.00
_cell.angle_gamma   90.00
#
_symmetry.space_group_name_H-M   'P 1'
#
loop_
_entity.id
_entity.type
_entity.pdbx_description
1 polymer ?
#
loop_
_entity_poly.entity_id
_entity_poly.type
_entity_poly.pdbx_seq_one_letter_code
_entity_poly.pdbx_strand_id
1 'polypeptide(L)'
;MTFEIENVYPEVILPDYETVIKNVIEAALDYEKCPYEAQVYVLLTDNEEIHEINKEHRQIDRPTDVLSFPMADYPVPGDFSDIEERDPDAFHPETGELILGDIIISMDKVKEQAKAYGHSNTRELAFLVAHSMLHLMGYDHMVDEERK
;
A
#
# COMPACT_ATOMS: atom_id res chain seq x y z
N MET A 1 15.95 -2.40 4.03
CA MET A 1 14.51 -2.25 3.79
C MET A 1 13.73 -3.35 4.45
N THR A 2 12.64 -3.02 5.10
CA THR A 2 11.83 -4.00 5.83
C THR A 2 10.41 -4.01 5.29
N PHE A 3 9.98 -5.18 4.80
CA PHE A 3 8.61 -5.36 4.34
C PHE A 3 7.97 -6.43 5.21
N GLU A 4 7.01 -6.04 6.04
CA GLU A 4 6.26 -6.97 6.85
C GLU A 4 4.96 -7.29 6.13
N ILE A 5 4.85 -8.53 5.63
CA ILE A 5 3.69 -8.98 4.87
C ILE A 5 2.98 -10.05 5.68
N GLU A 6 1.76 -9.74 6.09
CA GLU A 6 0.92 -10.70 6.81
C GLU A 6 -0.24 -11.10 5.93
N ASN A 7 -0.42 -12.41 5.75
CA ASN A 7 -1.50 -12.94 4.93
C ASN A 7 -2.43 -13.79 5.81
N VAL A 8 -3.62 -13.26 6.05
CA VAL A 8 -4.65 -13.96 6.82
C VAL A 8 -5.78 -14.47 5.93
N TYR A 9 -5.64 -14.33 4.63
CA TYR A 9 -6.64 -14.80 3.68
C TYR A 9 -6.60 -16.33 3.58
N PRO A 10 -7.75 -17.01 3.68
CA PRO A 10 -7.75 -18.49 3.77
C PRO A 10 -7.41 -19.20 2.48
N GLU A 11 -7.54 -18.58 1.32
CA GLU A 11 -7.24 -19.19 0.03
C GLU A 11 -5.88 -18.75 -0.50
N VAL A 12 -5.19 -19.68 -1.19
CA VAL A 12 -3.97 -19.33 -1.91
C VAL A 12 -4.35 -19.04 -3.36
N ILE A 13 -4.58 -17.79 -3.68
CA ILE A 13 -4.91 -17.37 -5.05
C ILE A 13 -3.69 -16.87 -5.81
N LEU A 14 -2.57 -16.69 -5.11
CA LEU A 14 -1.36 -16.12 -5.65
C LEU A 14 -0.19 -16.62 -4.81
N PRO A 15 0.42 -17.78 -5.14
CA PRO A 15 1.45 -18.37 -4.26
C PRO A 15 2.71 -17.52 -4.13
N ASP A 16 3.03 -16.69 -5.11
CA ASP A 16 4.21 -15.81 -5.08
C ASP A 16 3.90 -14.38 -4.67
N TYR A 17 2.86 -14.19 -3.88
CA TYR A 17 2.40 -12.85 -3.49
C TYR A 17 3.50 -12.00 -2.82
N GLU A 18 4.35 -12.61 -2.00
CA GLU A 18 5.42 -11.86 -1.34
C GLU A 18 6.39 -11.24 -2.34
N THR A 19 6.80 -12.01 -3.34
CA THR A 19 7.71 -11.54 -4.38
C THR A 19 7.08 -10.41 -5.17
N VAL A 20 5.82 -10.55 -5.55
CA VAL A 20 5.09 -9.51 -6.29
C VAL A 20 5.04 -8.22 -5.49
N ILE A 21 4.65 -8.31 -4.23
CA ILE A 21 4.52 -7.13 -3.37
C ILE A 21 5.86 -6.43 -3.19
N LYS A 22 6.91 -7.19 -2.86
CA LYS A 22 8.25 -6.61 -2.67
C LYS A 22 8.77 -5.92 -3.92
N ASN A 23 8.60 -6.57 -5.08
CA ASN A 23 9.08 -6.01 -6.35
C ASN A 23 8.36 -4.71 -6.69
N VAL A 24 7.05 -4.63 -6.45
CA VAL A 24 6.29 -3.42 -6.74
C VAL A 24 6.69 -2.29 -5.80
N ILE A 25 6.84 -2.59 -4.50
CA ILE A 25 7.24 -1.58 -3.52
C ILE A 25 8.64 -1.03 -3.87
N GLU A 26 9.58 -1.89 -4.18
CA GLU A 26 10.93 -1.46 -4.55
C GLU A 26 10.92 -0.61 -5.83
N ALA A 27 10.13 -1.03 -6.82
CA ALA A 27 10.01 -0.26 -8.07
C ALA A 27 9.42 1.12 -7.83
N ALA A 28 8.42 1.22 -6.95
CA ALA A 28 7.81 2.50 -6.62
C ALA A 28 8.80 3.44 -5.92
N LEU A 29 9.56 2.91 -4.98
CA LEU A 29 10.57 3.69 -4.26
C LEU A 29 11.67 4.16 -5.19
N ASP A 30 12.13 3.29 -6.10
CA ASP A 30 13.14 3.64 -7.10
C ASP A 30 12.63 4.71 -8.06
N TYR A 31 11.41 4.58 -8.50
CA TYR A 31 10.78 5.55 -9.42
C TYR A 31 10.72 6.93 -8.79
N GLU A 32 10.37 7.00 -7.51
CA GLU A 32 10.29 8.28 -6.78
C GLU A 32 11.64 8.70 -6.20
N LYS A 33 12.69 7.94 -6.44
CA LYS A 33 14.05 8.26 -5.98
C LYS A 33 14.12 8.49 -4.48
N CYS A 34 13.47 7.61 -3.71
CA CYS A 34 13.48 7.69 -2.25
C CYS A 34 14.91 7.49 -1.74
N PRO A 35 15.48 8.46 -1.01
CA PRO A 35 16.86 8.36 -0.55
C PRO A 35 17.05 7.54 0.71
N TYR A 36 15.96 7.01 1.26
CA TYR A 36 16.00 6.29 2.53
C TYR A 36 15.68 4.81 2.35
N GLU A 37 16.23 3.99 3.25
CA GLU A 37 15.70 2.64 3.43
C GLU A 37 14.33 2.77 4.06
N ALA A 38 13.37 2.01 3.59
CA ALA A 38 11.97 2.17 3.98
C ALA A 38 11.40 0.93 4.66
N GLN A 39 10.36 1.15 5.46
CA GLN A 39 9.60 0.08 6.10
C GLN A 39 8.13 0.21 5.69
N VAL A 40 7.54 -0.89 5.25
CA VAL A 40 6.14 -0.94 4.83
C VAL A 40 5.51 -2.19 5.41
N TYR A 41 4.32 -2.06 5.99
CA TYR A 41 3.52 -3.18 6.46
C TYR A 41 2.38 -3.43 5.48
N VAL A 42 2.18 -4.69 5.09
CA VAL A 42 1.11 -5.08 4.17
C VAL A 42 0.29 -6.20 4.80
N LEU A 43 -1.02 -6.01 4.88
CA LEU A 43 -1.96 -7.02 5.36
C LEU A 43 -2.85 -7.46 4.20
N LEU A 44 -2.86 -8.76 3.93
CA LEU A 44 -3.74 -9.36 2.92
C LEU A 44 -4.90 -10.03 3.65
N THR A 45 -6.10 -9.58 3.38
CA THR A 45 -7.28 -10.04 4.11
C THR A 45 -8.50 -10.18 3.20
N ASP A 46 -9.70 -10.26 3.76
CA ASP A 46 -10.95 -10.43 3.02
C ASP A 46 -11.85 -9.19 3.11
N ASN A 47 -12.98 -9.26 2.42
CA ASN A 47 -13.94 -8.17 2.39
C ASN A 47 -14.51 -7.84 3.77
N GLU A 48 -14.73 -8.86 4.58
CA GLU A 48 -15.32 -8.66 5.91
C GLU A 48 -14.42 -7.83 6.82
N GLU A 49 -13.14 -8.21 6.90
CA GLU A 49 -12.20 -7.50 7.76
C GLU A 49 -11.89 -6.09 7.24
N ILE A 50 -11.71 -5.95 5.93
CA ILE A 50 -11.41 -4.62 5.38
C ILE A 50 -12.61 -3.69 5.52
N HIS A 51 -13.84 -4.24 5.46
CA HIS A 51 -15.05 -3.49 5.71
C HIS A 51 -15.05 -2.91 7.14
N GLU A 52 -14.71 -3.74 8.11
CA GLU A 52 -14.64 -3.30 9.50
C GLU A 52 -13.59 -2.21 9.70
N ILE A 53 -12.43 -2.37 9.11
CA ILE A 53 -11.35 -1.38 9.19
C ILE A 53 -11.77 -0.08 8.53
N ASN A 54 -12.40 -0.15 7.35
CA ASN A 54 -12.84 1.03 6.61
C ASN A 54 -13.90 1.80 7.41
N LYS A 55 -14.83 1.08 8.02
CA LYS A 55 -15.88 1.67 8.86
C LYS A 55 -15.29 2.35 10.09
N GLU A 56 -14.35 1.67 10.76
CA GLU A 56 -13.74 2.15 11.99
C GLU A 56 -12.83 3.35 11.78
N HIS A 57 -11.99 3.30 10.76
CA HIS A 57 -10.94 4.32 10.55
C HIS A 57 -11.32 5.43 9.58
N ARG A 58 -12.20 5.15 8.64
CA ARG A 58 -12.61 6.13 7.63
C ARG A 58 -14.09 6.46 7.70
N GLN A 59 -14.84 5.76 8.56
CA GLN A 59 -16.27 5.96 8.75
C GLN A 59 -17.07 5.69 7.48
N ILE A 60 -16.57 4.79 6.66
CA ILE A 60 -17.22 4.32 5.44
C ILE A 60 -17.69 2.89 5.68
N ASP A 61 -18.99 2.68 5.71
CA ASP A 61 -19.59 1.39 6.06
C ASP A 61 -19.75 0.51 4.84
N ARG A 62 -18.61 0.12 4.25
CA ARG A 62 -18.57 -0.80 3.10
C ARG A 62 -17.15 -1.33 2.91
N PRO A 63 -16.99 -2.48 2.25
CA PRO A 63 -15.65 -2.96 1.90
C PRO A 63 -15.05 -2.13 0.77
N THR A 64 -13.73 -2.17 0.66
CA THR A 64 -13.00 -1.54 -0.42
C THR A 64 -11.91 -2.52 -0.89
N ASP A 65 -11.21 -2.20 -1.97
CA ASP A 65 -10.14 -3.06 -2.48
C ASP A 65 -8.85 -2.86 -1.68
N VAL A 66 -8.49 -1.64 -1.34
CA VAL A 66 -7.26 -1.34 -0.65
C VAL A 66 -7.44 -0.14 0.28
N LEU A 67 -6.75 -0.17 1.42
CA LEU A 67 -6.64 0.95 2.34
C LEU A 67 -5.17 1.28 2.52
N SER A 68 -4.86 2.57 2.55
CA SER A 68 -3.51 3.09 2.74
C SER A 68 -3.49 4.03 3.93
N PHE A 69 -2.58 3.78 4.87
CA PHE A 69 -2.44 4.60 6.06
C PHE A 69 -1.03 5.19 6.11
N PRO A 70 -0.83 6.39 5.54
CA PRO A 70 0.50 7.02 5.53
C PRO A 70 0.94 7.38 6.95
N MET A 71 2.23 7.16 7.22
CA MET A 71 2.82 7.57 8.50
C MET A 71 3.36 8.99 8.44
N ALA A 72 3.80 9.45 7.27
CA ALA A 72 4.36 10.78 7.08
C ALA A 72 3.47 11.63 6.19
N ASP A 73 3.61 12.94 6.34
CA ASP A 73 2.87 13.91 5.52
C ASP A 73 3.80 14.47 4.44
N TYR A 74 3.30 14.57 3.21
CA TYR A 74 4.06 15.05 2.06
C TYR A 74 3.35 16.24 1.45
N PRO A 75 3.76 17.48 1.78
CA PRO A 75 3.16 18.67 1.16
C PRO A 75 3.29 18.67 -0.35
N VAL A 76 4.40 18.13 -0.86
CA VAL A 76 4.59 17.90 -2.29
C VAL A 76 4.72 16.39 -2.50
N PRO A 77 3.84 15.75 -3.28
CA PRO A 77 3.89 14.30 -3.46
C PRO A 77 5.25 13.81 -3.94
N GLY A 78 5.75 12.76 -3.29
CA GLY A 78 7.03 12.15 -3.64
C GLY A 78 8.26 12.96 -3.24
N ASP A 79 8.09 14.04 -2.53
CA ASP A 79 9.19 14.90 -2.12
C ASP A 79 9.69 14.51 -0.72
N PHE A 80 10.85 13.87 -0.68
CA PHE A 80 11.49 13.42 0.57
C PHE A 80 12.46 14.44 1.15
N SER A 81 12.67 15.58 0.51
CA SER A 81 13.51 16.63 1.06
C SER A 81 12.88 17.14 2.34
N ASP A 82 13.63 17.48 3.33
CA ASP A 82 13.16 18.00 4.61
C ASP A 82 12.34 17.02 5.47
N ILE A 83 12.17 15.77 5.05
CA ILE A 83 11.32 14.85 5.81
C ILE A 83 11.91 14.55 7.20
N GLU A 84 13.23 14.56 7.34
CA GLU A 84 13.88 14.36 8.63
C GLU A 84 13.55 15.47 9.61
N GLU A 85 13.41 16.69 9.10
CA GLU A 85 13.05 17.85 9.91
C GLU A 85 11.56 17.97 10.12
N ARG A 86 10.79 17.69 9.06
CA ARG A 86 9.34 17.85 9.04
C ARG A 86 8.63 16.77 9.86
N ASP A 87 9.09 15.51 9.72
CA ASP A 87 8.47 14.36 10.35
C ASP A 87 9.51 13.41 10.94
N PRO A 88 10.23 13.83 11.99
CA PRO A 88 11.26 12.95 12.58
C PRO A 88 10.68 11.67 13.16
N ASP A 89 9.40 11.68 13.58
CA ASP A 89 8.73 10.51 14.14
C ASP A 89 8.37 9.46 13.07
N ALA A 90 8.51 9.81 11.79
CA ALA A 90 8.29 8.86 10.72
C ALA A 90 9.46 7.89 10.55
N PHE A 91 10.57 8.10 11.27
CA PHE A 91 11.72 7.22 11.20
C PHE A 91 11.74 6.25 12.37
N HIS A 92 12.06 4.99 12.08
CA HIS A 92 12.14 3.95 13.11
C HIS A 92 13.28 4.27 14.08
N PRO A 93 13.03 4.30 15.40
CA PRO A 93 14.05 4.75 16.35
C PRO A 93 15.28 3.83 16.45
N GLU A 94 15.12 2.55 16.10
CA GLU A 94 16.24 1.60 16.20
C GLU A 94 16.97 1.41 14.88
N THR A 95 16.24 1.35 13.76
CA THR A 95 16.84 1.05 12.46
C THR A 95 17.12 2.27 11.62
N GLY A 96 16.46 3.40 11.90
CA GLY A 96 16.57 4.61 11.09
C GLY A 96 15.81 4.55 9.78
N GLU A 97 15.07 3.47 9.53
CA GLU A 97 14.28 3.34 8.31
C GLU A 97 13.09 4.30 8.32
N LEU A 98 12.77 4.82 7.13
CA LEU A 98 11.58 5.65 6.97
C LEU A 98 10.34 4.75 6.97
N ILE A 99 9.46 4.93 7.93
CA ILE A 99 8.21 4.18 8.02
C ILE A 99 7.20 4.84 7.10
N LEU A 100 6.95 4.22 5.95
CA LEU A 100 6.01 4.79 4.97
C LEU A 100 4.57 4.63 5.41
N GLY A 101 4.23 3.50 6.00
CA GLY A 101 2.88 3.27 6.49
C GLY A 101 2.40 1.85 6.27
N ASP A 102 1.08 1.71 6.32
CA ASP A 102 0.40 0.41 6.24
C ASP A 102 -0.46 0.33 5.01
N ILE A 103 -0.47 -0.84 4.37
CA ILE A 103 -1.30 -1.15 3.21
C ILE A 103 -2.17 -2.35 3.59
N ILE A 104 -3.49 -2.24 3.41
CA ILE A 104 -4.42 -3.33 3.69
C ILE A 104 -5.18 -3.64 2.42
N ILE A 105 -5.15 -4.89 1.97
CA ILE A 105 -5.71 -5.31 0.69
C ILE A 105 -6.73 -6.42 0.88
N SER A 106 -7.90 -6.28 0.27
CA SER A 106 -8.89 -7.36 0.21
C SER A 106 -8.56 -8.28 -0.95
N MET A 107 -8.18 -9.52 -0.64
CA MET A 107 -7.91 -10.53 -1.66
C MET A 107 -9.20 -10.97 -2.37
N ASP A 108 -10.36 -10.84 -1.71
CA ASP A 108 -11.66 -11.02 -2.36
C ASP A 108 -11.80 -10.05 -3.54
N LYS A 109 -11.45 -8.80 -3.32
CA LYS A 109 -11.52 -7.77 -4.37
C LYS A 109 -10.49 -8.02 -5.47
N VAL A 110 -9.31 -8.53 -5.11
CA VAL A 110 -8.30 -8.91 -6.11
C VAL A 110 -8.90 -9.93 -7.07
N LYS A 111 -9.55 -10.98 -6.56
CA LYS A 111 -10.17 -12.00 -7.40
C LYS A 111 -11.30 -11.43 -8.26
N GLU A 112 -12.18 -10.65 -7.64
CA GLU A 112 -13.33 -10.07 -8.33
C GLU A 112 -12.90 -9.14 -9.46
N GLN A 113 -11.97 -8.23 -9.17
CA GLN A 113 -11.53 -7.23 -10.14
C GLN A 113 -10.69 -7.83 -11.25
N ALA A 114 -9.83 -8.80 -10.92
CA ALA A 114 -9.05 -9.52 -11.93
C ALA A 114 -9.98 -10.18 -12.95
N LYS A 115 -11.01 -10.86 -12.46
CA LYS A 115 -12.00 -11.49 -13.31
C LYS A 115 -12.79 -10.47 -14.14
N ALA A 116 -13.23 -9.40 -13.50
CA ALA A 116 -14.04 -8.36 -14.16
C ALA A 116 -13.27 -7.66 -15.27
N TYR A 117 -11.97 -7.44 -15.08
CA TYR A 117 -11.13 -6.72 -16.05
C TYR A 117 -10.37 -7.64 -17.00
N GLY A 118 -10.54 -8.96 -16.84
CA GLY A 118 -9.91 -9.92 -17.74
C GLY A 118 -8.41 -10.05 -17.61
N HIS A 119 -7.86 -9.86 -16.41
CA HIS A 119 -6.43 -10.04 -16.18
C HIS A 119 -6.16 -10.93 -14.96
N SER A 120 -4.89 -11.24 -14.72
CA SER A 120 -4.49 -12.16 -13.66
C SER A 120 -4.62 -11.55 -12.28
N ASN A 121 -4.69 -12.41 -11.25
CA ASN A 121 -4.63 -11.98 -9.86
C ASN A 121 -3.31 -11.25 -9.56
N THR A 122 -2.21 -11.73 -10.15
CA THR A 122 -0.89 -11.10 -10.02
C THR A 122 -0.92 -9.65 -10.47
N ARG A 123 -1.50 -9.41 -11.64
CA ARG A 123 -1.59 -8.06 -12.19
C ARG A 123 -2.45 -7.15 -11.32
N GLU A 124 -3.57 -7.67 -10.83
CA GLU A 124 -4.46 -6.89 -9.98
C GLU A 124 -3.79 -6.54 -8.64
N LEU A 125 -3.14 -7.52 -8.01
CA LEU A 125 -2.41 -7.28 -6.77
C LEU A 125 -1.30 -6.25 -6.97
N ALA A 126 -0.52 -6.39 -8.04
CA ALA A 126 0.55 -5.46 -8.36
C ALA A 126 0.01 -4.04 -8.55
N PHE A 127 -1.11 -3.91 -9.24
CA PHE A 127 -1.76 -2.61 -9.45
C PHE A 127 -2.17 -1.97 -8.12
N LEU A 128 -2.81 -2.73 -7.23
CA LEU A 128 -3.27 -2.20 -5.96
C LEU A 128 -2.12 -1.80 -5.04
N VAL A 129 -1.04 -2.58 -5.04
CA VAL A 129 0.15 -2.24 -4.25
C VAL A 129 0.81 -0.96 -4.78
N ALA A 130 0.98 -0.86 -6.10
CA ALA A 130 1.57 0.32 -6.72
C ALA A 130 0.75 1.57 -6.42
N HIS A 131 -0.56 1.46 -6.54
CA HIS A 131 -1.51 2.52 -6.25
C HIS A 131 -1.40 2.98 -4.79
N SER A 132 -1.35 2.02 -3.88
CA SER A 132 -1.24 2.30 -2.46
C SER A 132 0.10 2.95 -2.11
N MET A 133 1.18 2.51 -2.74
CA MET A 133 2.50 3.13 -2.52
C MET A 133 2.50 4.61 -2.90
N LEU A 134 1.82 4.97 -3.98
CA LEU A 134 1.70 6.38 -4.36
C LEU A 134 0.98 7.17 -3.27
N HIS A 135 -0.08 6.61 -2.70
CA HIS A 135 -0.77 7.25 -1.57
C HIS A 135 0.15 7.43 -0.37
N LEU A 136 0.94 6.41 -0.04
CA LEU A 136 1.86 6.51 1.10
C LEU A 136 2.90 7.61 0.90
N MET A 137 3.23 7.92 -0.34
CA MET A 137 4.19 8.98 -0.67
C MET A 137 3.52 10.32 -0.96
N GLY A 138 2.25 10.46 -0.63
CA GLY A 138 1.54 11.73 -0.67
C GLY A 138 0.72 12.01 -1.91
N TYR A 139 0.70 11.10 -2.88
CA TYR A 139 -0.13 11.27 -4.07
C TYR A 139 -1.59 11.01 -3.71
N ASP A 140 -2.47 11.80 -4.29
CA ASP A 140 -3.88 11.69 -4.05
C ASP A 140 -4.59 11.60 -5.39
N HIS A 141 -5.58 10.71 -5.51
CA HIS A 141 -6.35 10.66 -6.74
C HIS A 141 -7.72 11.22 -6.55
N MET A 142 -7.77 12.49 -6.77
CA MET A 142 -9.00 13.24 -6.71
C MET A 142 -9.86 12.99 -7.93
N VAL A 143 -9.25 12.59 -9.05
CA VAL A 143 -9.95 12.34 -10.30
C VAL A 143 -9.56 10.99 -10.87
N ASP A 144 -10.48 10.34 -11.56
CA ASP A 144 -10.28 8.99 -12.08
C ASP A 144 -9.16 8.90 -13.12
N GLU A 145 -8.94 9.94 -13.89
CA GLU A 145 -7.89 9.97 -14.91
C GLU A 145 -6.50 9.78 -14.31
N GLU A 146 -6.29 10.26 -13.09
CA GLU A 146 -5.00 10.13 -12.43
C GLU A 146 -4.67 8.71 -12.02
N ARG A 147 -5.68 7.85 -11.97
CA ARG A 147 -5.51 6.47 -11.54
C ARG A 147 -5.15 5.52 -12.67
N LYS A 148 -5.14 5.99 -13.88
CA LYS A 148 -4.91 5.15 -15.07
C LYS A 148 -3.46 5.09 -15.51
#